data_6044c82563de1d41f3528b243670231d
#
_entry.id   6044c82563de1d41f3528b243670231d
#
_cell.length_a   1.000
_cell.length_b   1.000
_cell.length_c   1.000
_cell.angle_alpha   90.00
_cell.angle_beta   90.00
_cell.angle_gamma   90.00
#
_symmetry.space_group_name_H-M   'P 1'
#
loop_
_entity.id
_entity.type
_entity.pdbx_description
1 polymer ?
#
loop_
_entity_poly.entity_id
_entity_poly.type
_entity_poly.pdbx_seq_one_letter_code
_entity_poly.pdbx_strand_id
1 'polypeptide(L)'
;MTKFEKISKEQWVQDCVAHNITLATSEYPDNVTLPRRGTSRSAGYDFYAPYRVEIQSNESVVILTGVKCALEEMDVLMLYPRSSMGFKYGIQLVNTVGIIDADYYNNPSNEGHIMIGLKNTGTKPVVIEEGDRFAQGIIVGFEITDDDNPVSEVRKGGIGSTDK
;
A
#
# COMPACT_ATOMS: atom_id res chain seq x y z
N MET A 1 6.74 -9.75 -15.59
CA MET A 1 7.21 -10.50 -14.38
C MET A 1 6.70 -9.76 -13.14
N THR A 2 5.79 -10.37 -12.42
CA THR A 2 5.17 -9.80 -11.22
C THR A 2 6.11 -9.88 -10.02
N LYS A 3 6.39 -8.76 -9.34
CA LYS A 3 7.29 -8.70 -8.18
C LYS A 3 7.07 -7.47 -7.31
N PHE A 4 7.42 -7.57 -6.03
CA PHE A 4 7.57 -6.43 -5.14
C PHE A 4 9.01 -5.94 -5.13
N GLU A 5 9.20 -4.62 -5.08
CA GLU A 5 10.49 -3.96 -4.95
C GLU A 5 10.42 -2.82 -3.95
N LYS A 6 11.56 -2.43 -3.39
CA LYS A 6 11.64 -1.18 -2.62
C LYS A 6 11.69 0.00 -3.59
N ILE A 7 11.11 1.13 -3.19
CA ILE A 7 11.29 2.41 -3.91
C ILE A 7 12.72 2.91 -3.74
N SER A 8 13.11 4.01 -4.39
CA SER A 8 14.41 4.63 -4.15
C SER A 8 14.45 5.33 -2.78
N LYS A 9 15.66 5.57 -2.27
CA LYS A 9 15.85 6.34 -1.04
C LYS A 9 15.41 7.79 -1.21
N GLU A 10 15.64 8.35 -2.35
CA GLU A 10 15.23 9.70 -2.72
C GLU A 10 13.72 9.85 -2.65
N GLN A 11 12.98 8.92 -3.24
CA GLN A 11 11.51 8.91 -3.18
C GLN A 11 11.01 8.72 -1.75
N TRP A 12 11.61 7.79 -0.99
CA TRP A 12 11.24 7.58 0.40
C TRP A 12 11.35 8.87 1.23
N VAL A 13 12.47 9.60 1.11
CA VAL A 13 12.67 10.86 1.83
C VAL A 13 11.64 11.91 1.42
N GLN A 14 11.34 12.05 0.13
CA GLN A 14 10.33 12.98 -0.37
C GLN A 14 8.96 12.67 0.24
N ASP A 15 8.55 11.41 0.24
CA ASP A 15 7.25 11.00 0.76
C ASP A 15 7.17 11.15 2.29
N CYS A 16 8.24 10.84 3.02
CA CYS A 16 8.31 11.09 4.46
C CYS A 16 8.13 12.57 4.80
N VAL A 17 8.77 13.47 4.04
CA VAL A 17 8.60 14.92 4.21
C VAL A 17 7.16 15.35 3.91
N ALA A 18 6.60 14.88 2.79
CA ALA A 18 5.23 15.20 2.37
C ALA A 18 4.17 14.76 3.38
N HIS A 19 4.42 13.66 4.09
CA HIS A 19 3.51 13.10 5.11
C HIS A 19 3.90 13.44 6.56
N ASN A 20 4.90 14.32 6.79
CA ASN A 20 5.40 14.71 8.12
C ASN A 20 5.91 13.53 8.98
N ILE A 21 6.52 12.53 8.35
CA ILE A 21 7.09 11.36 9.02
C ILE A 21 8.58 11.57 9.23
N THR A 22 8.99 11.93 10.44
CA THR A 22 10.37 12.31 10.76
C THR A 22 11.28 11.15 11.17
N LEU A 23 10.70 10.04 11.64
CA LEU A 23 11.46 8.95 12.31
C LEU A 23 12.05 7.90 11.35
N ALA A 24 11.51 7.78 10.14
CA ALA A 24 11.84 6.67 9.25
C ALA A 24 12.89 7.00 8.17
N THR A 25 13.36 8.24 8.10
CA THR A 25 14.21 8.68 6.96
C THR A 25 15.63 8.13 7.00
N SER A 26 16.19 7.86 8.18
CA SER A 26 17.58 7.41 8.33
C SER A 26 17.77 5.90 8.17
N GLU A 27 16.71 5.11 8.40
CA GLU A 27 16.78 3.64 8.45
C GLU A 27 16.40 2.97 7.14
N TYR A 28 15.88 3.72 6.17
CA TYR A 28 15.58 3.19 4.85
C TYR A 28 16.88 2.84 4.09
N PRO A 29 16.97 1.68 3.39
CA PRO A 29 15.89 0.71 3.15
C PRO A 29 15.82 -0.46 4.15
N ASP A 30 16.59 -0.43 5.24
CA ASP A 30 16.77 -1.59 6.11
C ASP A 30 15.50 -1.94 6.90
N ASN A 31 14.73 -0.92 7.31
CA ASN A 31 13.45 -1.06 7.98
C ASN A 31 12.30 -1.54 7.07
N VAL A 32 12.49 -1.58 5.75
CA VAL A 32 11.45 -2.02 4.81
C VAL A 32 11.57 -3.51 4.52
N THR A 33 10.56 -4.26 4.91
CA THR A 33 10.39 -5.69 4.58
C THR A 33 9.44 -5.84 3.40
N LEU A 34 9.87 -6.53 2.32
CA LEU A 34 9.01 -6.80 1.18
C LEU A 34 7.85 -7.73 1.55
N PRO A 35 6.66 -7.54 0.95
CA PRO A 35 5.49 -8.36 1.24
C PRO A 35 5.72 -9.85 0.99
N ARG A 36 5.21 -10.69 1.90
CA ARG A 36 5.37 -12.16 1.83
C ARG A 36 4.07 -12.86 2.15
N ARG A 37 3.83 -14.00 1.50
CA ARG A 37 2.73 -14.90 1.88
C ARG A 37 3.06 -15.65 3.17
N GLY A 38 2.08 -15.76 4.04
CA GLY A 38 2.25 -16.46 5.32
C GLY A 38 2.43 -17.98 5.16
N THR A 39 1.84 -18.58 4.13
CA THR A 39 1.92 -20.02 3.82
C THR A 39 1.97 -20.25 2.32
N SER A 40 2.33 -21.47 1.89
CA SER A 40 2.37 -21.84 0.47
C SER A 40 0.99 -21.79 -0.24
N ARG A 41 -0.10 -21.82 0.52
CA ARG A 41 -1.48 -21.80 0.02
C ARG A 41 -2.24 -20.50 0.33
N SER A 42 -1.66 -19.55 1.07
CA SER A 42 -2.28 -18.25 1.27
C SER A 42 -2.19 -17.42 -0.03
N ALA A 43 -3.28 -16.72 -0.37
CA ALA A 43 -3.29 -15.80 -1.51
C ALA A 43 -2.65 -14.46 -1.14
N GLY A 44 -2.85 -14.00 0.11
CA GLY A 44 -2.42 -12.69 0.57
C GLY A 44 -0.92 -12.59 0.84
N TYR A 45 -0.33 -11.52 0.34
CA TYR A 45 1.01 -11.05 0.70
C TYR A 45 0.88 -10.07 1.86
N ASP A 46 1.41 -10.42 3.03
CA ASP A 46 1.39 -9.55 4.21
C ASP A 46 2.33 -8.35 4.02
N PHE A 47 1.83 -7.15 4.27
CA PHE A 47 2.59 -5.91 4.32
C PHE A 47 3.03 -5.63 5.76
N TYR A 48 4.28 -5.20 5.91
CA TYR A 48 4.92 -4.95 7.20
C TYR A 48 5.08 -3.45 7.43
N ALA A 49 4.81 -3.00 8.65
CA ALA A 49 5.00 -1.60 9.02
C ALA A 49 6.51 -1.28 9.10
N PRO A 50 7.01 -0.29 8.35
CA PRO A 50 8.43 0.07 8.39
C PRO A 50 8.79 0.96 9.59
N TYR A 51 7.80 1.39 10.36
CA TYR A 51 7.96 2.20 11.58
C TYR A 51 6.72 2.04 12.46
N ARG A 52 6.87 2.41 13.75
CA ARG A 52 5.77 2.39 14.72
C ARG A 52 4.72 3.45 14.38
N VAL A 53 3.45 3.05 14.40
CA VAL A 53 2.29 3.93 14.18
C VAL A 53 1.28 3.73 15.31
N GLU A 54 0.73 4.82 15.84
CA GLU A 54 -0.36 4.79 16.80
C GLU A 54 -1.57 5.50 16.19
N ILE A 55 -2.73 4.84 16.20
CA ILE A 55 -3.97 5.31 15.58
C ILE A 55 -5.00 5.49 16.68
N GLN A 56 -5.35 6.74 16.99
CA GLN A 56 -6.37 7.03 18.01
C GLN A 56 -7.76 6.58 17.54
N SER A 57 -8.71 6.44 18.47
CA SER A 57 -10.10 6.15 18.12
C SER A 57 -10.66 7.18 17.13
N ASN A 58 -11.29 6.72 16.07
CA ASN A 58 -11.81 7.50 14.94
C ASN A 58 -10.77 8.25 14.09
N GLU A 59 -9.49 8.07 14.35
CA GLU A 59 -8.41 8.65 13.55
C GLU A 59 -8.16 7.84 12.27
N SER A 60 -7.66 8.54 11.25
CA SER A 60 -7.11 7.93 10.03
C SER A 60 -5.66 8.33 9.87
N VAL A 61 -4.83 7.36 9.46
CA VAL A 61 -3.39 7.57 9.18
C VAL A 61 -3.03 6.95 7.85
N VAL A 62 -1.98 7.44 7.21
CA VAL A 62 -1.38 6.84 6.02
C VAL A 62 -0.04 6.22 6.42
N ILE A 63 0.14 4.93 6.13
CA ILE A 63 1.41 4.23 6.31
C ILE A 63 2.13 4.19 4.97
N LEU A 64 3.33 4.73 4.93
CA LEU A 64 4.26 4.64 3.81
C LEU A 64 4.92 3.25 3.87
N THR A 65 4.71 2.41 2.86
CA THR A 65 5.21 1.03 2.92
C THR A 65 6.67 0.88 2.49
N GLY A 66 7.18 1.84 1.72
CA GLY A 66 8.49 1.74 1.07
C GLY A 66 8.53 0.74 -0.10
N VAL A 67 7.37 0.25 -0.53
CA VAL A 67 7.23 -0.83 -1.50
C VAL A 67 6.48 -0.36 -2.74
N LYS A 68 6.90 -0.85 -3.91
CA LYS A 68 6.18 -0.78 -5.20
C LYS A 68 6.00 -2.18 -5.76
N CYS A 69 5.03 -2.36 -6.67
CA CYS A 69 4.69 -3.66 -7.25
C CYS A 69 4.68 -3.57 -8.78
N ALA A 70 5.56 -4.33 -9.43
CA ALA A 70 5.44 -4.60 -10.86
C ALA A 70 4.40 -5.70 -11.05
N LEU A 71 3.46 -5.49 -11.96
CA LEU A 71 2.37 -6.40 -12.30
C LEU A 71 2.41 -6.70 -13.81
N GLU A 72 1.85 -7.84 -14.22
CA GLU A 72 1.51 -8.05 -15.63
C GLU A 72 0.31 -7.16 -16.01
N GLU A 73 0.15 -6.90 -17.30
CA GLU A 73 -0.80 -5.92 -17.83
C GLU A 73 -2.27 -6.17 -17.39
N MET A 74 -2.65 -7.44 -17.28
CA MET A 74 -4.00 -7.85 -16.90
C MET A 74 -4.11 -8.28 -15.42
N ASP A 75 -3.15 -7.87 -14.60
CA ASP A 75 -3.17 -8.09 -13.16
C ASP A 75 -3.42 -6.78 -12.40
N VAL A 76 -4.10 -6.92 -11.28
CA VAL A 76 -4.30 -5.86 -10.28
C VAL A 76 -3.87 -6.35 -8.90
N LEU A 77 -3.18 -5.52 -8.13
CA LEU A 77 -2.94 -5.78 -6.72
C LEU A 77 -4.05 -5.11 -5.89
N MET A 78 -4.86 -5.94 -5.24
CA MET A 78 -5.93 -5.48 -4.36
C MET A 78 -5.48 -5.54 -2.90
N LEU A 79 -5.58 -4.41 -2.19
CA LEU A 79 -5.16 -4.27 -0.80
C LEU A 79 -6.35 -4.40 0.15
N TYR A 80 -6.14 -5.13 1.24
CA TYR A 80 -7.14 -5.44 2.26
C TYR A 80 -6.56 -5.29 3.66
N PRO A 81 -7.38 -5.00 4.69
CA PRO A 81 -6.93 -5.17 6.07
C PRO A 81 -6.69 -6.65 6.36
N ARG A 82 -5.79 -6.94 7.31
CA ARG A 82 -5.69 -8.31 7.83
C ARG A 82 -6.90 -8.62 8.73
N SER A 83 -7.32 -9.87 8.78
CA SER A 83 -8.48 -10.30 9.58
C SER A 83 -8.36 -9.88 11.05
N SER A 84 -7.17 -10.04 11.66
CA SER A 84 -6.94 -9.63 13.05
C SER A 84 -7.06 -8.13 13.27
N MET A 85 -6.67 -7.32 12.29
CA MET A 85 -6.78 -5.86 12.36
C MET A 85 -8.25 -5.44 12.35
N GLY A 86 -9.06 -6.02 11.47
CA GLY A 86 -10.51 -5.76 11.43
C GLY A 86 -11.24 -6.29 12.64
N PHE A 87 -11.15 -7.60 12.93
CA PHE A 87 -11.97 -8.24 13.97
C PHE A 87 -11.58 -7.86 15.40
N LYS A 88 -10.28 -7.70 15.70
CA LYS A 88 -9.84 -7.39 17.07
C LYS A 88 -9.80 -5.91 17.37
N TYR A 89 -9.43 -5.10 16.39
CA TYR A 89 -9.09 -3.71 16.62
C TYR A 89 -10.01 -2.71 15.89
N GLY A 90 -10.88 -3.17 15.00
CA GLY A 90 -11.74 -2.29 14.23
C GLY A 90 -10.98 -1.44 13.20
N ILE A 91 -9.82 -1.90 12.74
CA ILE A 91 -9.04 -1.22 11.70
C ILE A 91 -9.60 -1.57 10.34
N GLN A 92 -9.85 -0.53 9.54
CA GLN A 92 -10.32 -0.62 8.15
C GLN A 92 -9.38 0.14 7.23
N LEU A 93 -9.39 -0.20 5.93
CA LEU A 93 -8.81 0.67 4.91
C LEU A 93 -9.70 1.89 4.68
N VAL A 94 -9.10 3.07 4.56
CA VAL A 94 -9.83 4.33 4.31
C VAL A 94 -10.65 4.26 3.02
N ASN A 95 -10.12 3.61 2.00
CA ASN A 95 -10.74 3.42 0.68
C ASN A 95 -11.42 2.05 0.51
N THR A 96 -11.72 1.34 1.58
CA THR A 96 -12.36 0.01 1.60
C THR A 96 -11.47 -1.08 1.01
N VAL A 97 -11.07 -0.97 -0.25
CA VAL A 97 -10.10 -1.81 -0.98
C VAL A 97 -9.14 -0.89 -1.72
N GLY A 98 -7.84 -1.09 -1.53
CA GLY A 98 -6.84 -0.39 -2.33
C GLY A 98 -6.68 -1.08 -3.69
N ILE A 99 -6.67 -0.31 -4.77
CA ILE A 99 -6.45 -0.80 -6.13
C ILE A 99 -5.10 -0.26 -6.61
N ILE A 100 -4.20 -1.15 -6.94
CA ILE A 100 -2.89 -0.83 -7.51
C ILE A 100 -2.84 -1.44 -8.91
N ASP A 101 -2.93 -0.58 -9.90
CA ASP A 101 -2.91 -0.94 -11.31
C ASP A 101 -1.48 -1.22 -11.81
N ALA A 102 -1.34 -1.95 -12.91
CA ALA A 102 -0.04 -2.28 -13.49
C ALA A 102 0.76 -1.03 -13.91
N ASP A 103 0.08 0.00 -14.41
CA ASP A 103 0.68 1.27 -14.82
C ASP A 103 1.05 2.22 -13.66
N TYR A 104 0.71 1.84 -12.43
CA TYR A 104 1.14 2.59 -11.24
C TYR A 104 2.64 2.41 -10.94
N TYR A 105 3.20 1.26 -11.31
CA TYR A 105 4.61 0.96 -11.13
C TYR A 105 5.52 1.94 -11.88
N ASN A 106 6.51 2.49 -11.18
CA ASN A 106 7.47 3.46 -11.72
C ASN A 106 6.84 4.71 -12.34
N ASN A 107 5.64 5.10 -11.92
CA ASN A 107 5.08 6.38 -12.38
C ASN A 107 5.98 7.55 -11.95
N PRO A 108 6.00 8.65 -12.72
CA PRO A 108 6.94 9.75 -12.50
C PRO A 108 6.70 10.57 -11.22
N SER A 109 5.54 10.43 -10.59
CA SER A 109 5.21 11.24 -9.41
C SER A 109 5.71 10.65 -8.08
N ASN A 110 5.73 9.32 -7.95
CA ASN A 110 6.09 8.63 -6.71
C ASN A 110 6.68 7.22 -6.91
N GLU A 111 7.19 6.89 -8.07
CA GLU A 111 7.73 5.57 -8.43
C GLU A 111 6.73 4.39 -8.28
N GLY A 112 5.45 4.65 -8.05
CA GLY A 112 4.49 3.61 -7.71
C GLY A 112 4.53 3.21 -6.24
N HIS A 113 4.96 4.10 -5.34
CA HIS A 113 5.00 3.87 -3.91
C HIS A 113 3.62 3.56 -3.35
N ILE A 114 3.46 2.36 -2.82
CA ILE A 114 2.22 1.90 -2.21
C ILE A 114 2.08 2.54 -0.83
N MET A 115 1.04 3.34 -0.66
CA MET A 115 0.67 3.99 0.59
C MET A 115 -0.67 3.43 1.05
N ILE A 116 -0.77 3.04 2.33
CA ILE A 116 -1.96 2.38 2.85
C ILE A 116 -2.61 3.24 3.92
N GLY A 117 -3.79 3.77 3.61
CA GLY A 117 -4.61 4.53 4.55
C GLY A 117 -5.41 3.60 5.45
N LEU A 118 -5.25 3.74 6.77
CA LEU A 118 -5.97 3.00 7.79
C LEU A 118 -6.85 3.94 8.61
N LYS A 119 -8.01 3.45 9.03
CA LYS A 119 -8.92 4.11 9.96
C LYS A 119 -9.19 3.20 11.15
N ASN A 120 -9.05 3.74 12.35
CA ASN A 120 -9.45 3.07 13.58
C ASN A 120 -10.93 3.39 13.87
N THR A 121 -11.83 2.43 13.65
CA THR A 121 -13.26 2.57 13.99
C THR A 121 -13.60 2.01 15.37
N GLY A 122 -12.60 1.50 16.09
CA GLY A 122 -12.73 1.04 17.47
C GLY A 122 -12.74 2.18 18.48
N THR A 123 -12.92 1.84 19.74
CA THR A 123 -13.02 2.81 20.85
C THR A 123 -11.70 3.05 21.61
N LYS A 124 -10.65 2.30 21.28
CA LYS A 124 -9.34 2.38 21.93
C LYS A 124 -8.25 2.67 20.90
N PRO A 125 -7.17 3.33 21.29
CA PRO A 125 -6.00 3.46 20.44
C PRO A 125 -5.45 2.09 20.02
N VAL A 126 -4.95 2.01 18.79
CA VAL A 126 -4.28 0.82 18.23
C VAL A 126 -2.85 1.18 17.90
N VAL A 127 -1.92 0.38 18.38
CA VAL A 127 -0.49 0.50 18.08
C VAL A 127 -0.11 -0.59 17.09
N ILE A 128 0.57 -0.20 16.04
CA ILE A 128 1.23 -1.08 15.05
C ILE A 128 2.72 -0.83 15.23
N GLU A 129 3.45 -1.84 15.71
CA GLU A 129 4.89 -1.72 15.89
C GLU A 129 5.63 -1.92 14.55
N GLU A 130 6.87 -1.44 14.48
CA GLU A 130 7.74 -1.74 13.35
C GLU A 130 7.88 -3.26 13.16
N GLY A 131 7.77 -3.72 11.90
CA GLY A 131 7.76 -5.13 11.55
C GLY A 131 6.42 -5.84 11.74
N ASP A 132 5.40 -5.20 12.32
CA ASP A 132 4.06 -5.78 12.41
C ASP A 132 3.41 -5.88 11.04
N ARG A 133 2.68 -6.99 10.83
CA ARG A 133 1.86 -7.19 9.63
C ARG A 133 0.52 -6.49 9.81
N PHE A 134 0.26 -5.45 9.02
CA PHE A 134 -0.92 -4.59 9.22
C PHE A 134 -1.95 -4.64 8.08
N ALA A 135 -1.53 -5.00 6.88
CA ALA A 135 -2.37 -5.15 5.69
C ALA A 135 -1.95 -6.37 4.89
N GLN A 136 -2.72 -6.71 3.87
CA GLN A 136 -2.39 -7.77 2.92
C GLN A 136 -2.79 -7.36 1.51
N GLY A 137 -2.06 -7.87 0.51
CA GLY A 137 -2.36 -7.68 -0.90
C GLY A 137 -2.60 -9.01 -1.60
N ILE A 138 -3.56 -9.05 -2.52
CA ILE A 138 -3.86 -10.20 -3.37
C ILE A 138 -3.71 -9.75 -4.82
N ILE A 139 -2.96 -10.49 -5.63
CA ILE A 139 -2.83 -10.26 -7.06
C ILE A 139 -3.92 -11.05 -7.76
N VAL A 140 -4.71 -10.38 -8.59
CA VAL A 140 -5.88 -10.93 -9.27
C VAL A 140 -5.84 -10.53 -10.73
N GLY A 141 -6.06 -11.47 -11.64
CA GLY A 141 -6.30 -11.17 -13.04
C GLY A 141 -7.68 -10.54 -13.23
N PHE A 142 -7.81 -9.60 -14.16
CA PHE A 142 -9.08 -8.97 -14.53
C PHE A 142 -9.32 -9.05 -16.03
N GLU A 143 -10.54 -8.81 -16.43
CA GLU A 143 -10.95 -8.75 -17.84
C GLU A 143 -11.39 -7.33 -18.19
N ILE A 144 -11.29 -6.98 -19.46
CA ILE A 144 -11.84 -5.73 -20.04
C ILE A 144 -13.02 -6.07 -20.93
N THR A 145 -13.90 -5.10 -21.20
CA THR A 145 -15.05 -5.30 -22.09
C THR A 145 -14.60 -5.28 -23.57
N ASP A 146 -15.35 -5.95 -24.44
CA ASP A 146 -15.04 -6.03 -25.88
C ASP A 146 -15.05 -4.65 -26.59
N ASP A 147 -15.76 -3.69 -26.03
CA ASP A 147 -15.88 -2.32 -26.52
C ASP A 147 -15.04 -1.32 -25.69
N ASP A 148 -14.02 -1.80 -24.96
CA ASP A 148 -13.18 -0.97 -24.11
C ASP A 148 -12.51 0.15 -24.93
N ASN A 149 -12.59 1.36 -24.38
CA ASN A 149 -11.99 2.56 -24.95
C ASN A 149 -11.47 3.47 -23.84
N PRO A 150 -10.25 3.24 -23.35
CA PRO A 150 -9.72 3.99 -22.22
C PRO A 150 -9.56 5.48 -22.55
N VAL A 151 -9.80 6.33 -21.56
CA VAL A 151 -9.72 7.79 -21.69
C VAL A 151 -8.28 8.26 -21.94
N SER A 152 -7.29 7.51 -21.47
CA SER A 152 -5.86 7.79 -21.63
C SER A 152 -5.04 6.51 -21.70
N GLU A 153 -4.05 6.47 -22.56
CA GLU A 153 -3.13 5.33 -22.69
C GLU A 153 -2.03 5.30 -21.60
N VAL A 154 -1.79 6.41 -20.91
CA VAL A 154 -0.67 6.53 -19.95
C VAL A 154 -1.09 7.23 -18.66
N ARG A 155 -0.83 6.59 -17.54
CA ARG A 155 -0.96 7.20 -16.21
C ARG A 155 0.11 8.30 -16.03
N LYS A 156 -0.31 9.48 -15.58
CA LYS A 156 0.58 10.63 -15.35
C LYS A 156 0.93 10.88 -13.87
N GLY A 157 0.32 10.14 -12.94
CA GLY A 157 0.55 10.41 -11.52
C GLY A 157 0.01 9.35 -10.56
N GLY A 158 0.09 9.66 -9.28
CA GLY A 158 -0.30 8.80 -8.16
C GLY A 158 -1.79 8.82 -7.82
N ILE A 159 -2.11 8.84 -6.52
CA ILE A 159 -3.48 8.80 -6.00
C ILE A 159 -4.31 9.97 -6.55
N GLY A 160 -5.47 9.66 -7.18
CA GLY A 160 -6.38 10.65 -7.76
C GLY A 160 -5.93 11.28 -9.08
N SER A 161 -4.89 10.77 -9.74
CA SER A 161 -4.35 11.37 -10.99
C SER A 161 -5.20 11.09 -12.23
N THR A 162 -6.20 10.23 -12.14
CA THR A 162 -7.12 9.89 -13.23
C THR A 162 -8.38 10.78 -13.26
N ASP A 163 -8.54 11.70 -12.30
CA ASP A 163 -9.75 12.49 -12.11
C ASP A 163 -9.80 13.80 -12.92
N LYS A 164 -8.86 14.03 -13.88
CA LYS A 164 -8.88 15.21 -14.79
C LYS A 164 -8.17 14.95 -16.12
#